data_2ef16fa34e9a081196e64d8f99028ce4
#
_entry.id   2ef16fa34e9a081196e64d8f99028ce4
#
_cell.length_a   1.000
_cell.length_b   1.000
_cell.length_c   1.000
_cell.angle_alpha   90.00
_cell.angle_beta   90.00
_cell.angle_gamma   90.00
#
_symmetry.space_group_name_H-M   'P 1'
#
loop_
_entity.id
_entity.type
_entity.pdbx_description
1 polymer ?
#
loop_
_entity_poly.entity_id
_entity_poly.type
_entity_poly.pdbx_seq_one_letter_code
_entity_poly.pdbx_strand_id
1 'polypeptide(L)'
;MSEGDTTGAGVAKPGGPRLSDVQMTEVRLTTPVSDADIASLKLGDIVYLDGVLYTAREGVYRKVVDEGCGLPDGVAALTNVNFHCSPAASVKPDGTYAVEAVTATASFRFGKSFTRWFERSGAKVIVGKAGLTETAYREYFVPHGAVYLTTVGYGLGATYGRAIKRVVDVHWLKELGIAQAMWVLEVEKLGPFLVEGDHEGRSLFALANQEINLRLDEVYRGLPKYAMSRFGETTSRKDEVV
;
A
#
# COMPACT_ATOMS: atom_id res chain seq x y z
N MET A 1 6.88 -33.01 26.13
CA MET A 1 7.97 -32.08 26.43
C MET A 1 8.79 -31.93 25.20
N SER A 2 8.56 -30.92 24.40
CA SER A 2 9.50 -30.41 23.39
C SER A 2 9.13 -28.95 23.23
N GLU A 3 10.01 -28.10 23.71
CA GLU A 3 9.95 -26.66 23.56
C GLU A 3 10.08 -26.31 22.06
N GLY A 4 9.00 -25.81 21.49
CA GLY A 4 8.99 -25.25 20.12
C GLY A 4 9.53 -23.84 20.15
N ASP A 5 10.71 -23.68 19.61
CA ASP A 5 11.42 -22.44 19.35
C ASP A 5 10.59 -21.53 18.42
N THR A 6 10.14 -20.39 18.93
CA THR A 6 9.45 -19.33 18.17
C THR A 6 10.29 -18.06 18.20
N THR A 7 11.51 -18.13 17.73
CA THR A 7 12.35 -16.96 17.42
C THR A 7 12.57 -16.84 15.93
N GLY A 8 11.53 -16.41 15.21
CA GLY A 8 11.63 -15.96 13.83
C GLY A 8 12.04 -14.48 13.69
N ALA A 9 12.92 -13.98 14.56
CA ALA A 9 13.60 -12.72 14.31
C ALA A 9 14.77 -13.02 13.37
N GLY A 10 14.59 -12.72 12.08
CA GLY A 10 15.64 -12.90 11.07
C GLY A 10 16.88 -12.11 11.45
N VAL A 11 17.93 -12.83 11.84
CA VAL A 11 19.26 -12.25 12.06
C VAL A 11 19.71 -11.62 10.74
N ALA A 12 19.98 -10.31 10.76
CA ALA A 12 20.48 -9.57 9.61
C ALA A 12 21.71 -10.30 9.02
N LYS A 13 21.66 -10.64 7.72
CA LYS A 13 22.82 -11.23 7.04
C LYS A 13 23.95 -10.17 7.01
N PRO A 14 25.18 -10.50 7.41
CA PRO A 14 26.30 -9.58 7.28
C PRO A 14 26.47 -9.17 5.81
N GLY A 15 26.39 -7.87 5.51
CA GLY A 15 26.58 -7.31 4.17
C GLY A 15 25.29 -6.97 3.39
N GLY A 16 24.10 -7.03 4.01
CA GLY A 16 22.86 -6.54 3.40
C GLY A 16 22.72 -5.01 3.47
N PRO A 17 21.79 -4.41 2.70
CA PRO A 17 21.53 -2.99 2.74
C PRO A 17 21.08 -2.56 4.15
N ARG A 18 21.48 -1.36 4.57
CA ARG A 18 21.12 -0.76 5.87
C ARG A 18 20.17 0.40 5.65
N LEU A 19 19.38 0.74 6.66
CA LEU A 19 18.54 1.93 6.60
C LEU A 19 19.34 3.22 6.37
N SER A 20 20.56 3.30 6.90
CA SER A 20 21.50 4.41 6.67
C SER A 20 21.89 4.61 5.21
N ASP A 21 21.78 3.57 4.38
CA ASP A 21 22.16 3.60 2.97
C ASP A 21 20.99 4.06 2.09
N VAL A 22 19.79 4.18 2.66
CA VAL A 22 18.59 4.65 1.97
C VAL A 22 18.68 6.16 1.75
N GLN A 23 18.69 6.56 0.48
CA GLN A 23 18.61 7.97 0.08
C GLN A 23 17.18 8.28 -0.33
N MET A 24 16.61 9.36 0.21
CA MET A 24 15.29 9.82 -0.17
C MET A 24 15.40 10.78 -1.37
N THR A 25 15.05 10.30 -2.56
CA THR A 25 15.04 11.09 -3.78
C THR A 25 13.61 11.37 -4.20
N GLU A 26 13.31 12.60 -4.58
CA GLU A 26 12.00 12.94 -5.14
C GLU A 26 11.91 12.45 -6.58
N VAL A 27 10.88 11.67 -6.89
CA VAL A 27 10.60 11.10 -8.21
C VAL A 27 9.18 11.46 -8.62
N ARG A 28 9.01 11.91 -9.87
CA ARG A 28 7.69 12.20 -10.45
C ARG A 28 7.42 11.20 -11.57
N LEU A 29 6.32 10.47 -11.46
CA LEU A 29 5.92 9.45 -12.42
C LEU A 29 4.63 9.85 -13.11
N THR A 30 4.54 9.54 -14.40
CA THR A 30 3.31 9.72 -15.19
C THR A 30 2.68 8.35 -15.45
N THR A 31 1.38 8.26 -15.25
CA THR A 31 0.62 7.02 -15.49
C THR A 31 0.15 6.92 -16.95
N PRO A 32 0.12 5.74 -17.53
CA PRO A 32 0.59 4.45 -17.03
C PRO A 32 2.11 4.43 -16.78
N VAL A 33 2.53 3.90 -15.62
CA VAL A 33 3.94 3.83 -15.25
C VAL A 33 4.63 2.73 -16.06
N SER A 34 5.79 3.03 -16.67
CA SER A 34 6.54 2.07 -17.46
C SER A 34 7.35 1.08 -16.60
N ASP A 35 7.70 -0.07 -17.17
CA ASP A 35 8.57 -1.04 -16.49
C ASP A 35 9.96 -0.43 -16.20
N ALA A 36 10.44 0.49 -17.04
CA ALA A 36 11.69 1.21 -16.82
C ALA A 36 11.60 2.16 -15.60
N ASP A 37 10.48 2.87 -15.47
CA ASP A 37 10.24 3.73 -14.31
C ASP A 37 10.18 2.89 -13.02
N ILE A 38 9.45 1.75 -13.04
CA ILE A 38 9.38 0.81 -11.91
C ILE A 38 10.78 0.33 -11.52
N ALA A 39 11.59 -0.10 -12.48
CA ALA A 39 12.94 -0.61 -12.24
C ALA A 39 13.90 0.47 -11.69
N SER A 40 13.62 1.74 -11.95
CA SER A 40 14.43 2.87 -11.45
C SER A 40 14.17 3.22 -10.00
N LEU A 41 13.00 2.86 -9.45
CA LEU A 41 12.60 3.18 -8.08
C LEU A 41 13.42 2.42 -7.05
N LYS A 42 13.80 3.12 -5.99
CA LYS A 42 14.55 2.58 -4.85
C LYS A 42 13.74 2.73 -3.57
N LEU A 43 14.01 1.88 -2.60
CA LEU A 43 13.43 2.01 -1.25
C LEU A 43 13.67 3.41 -0.70
N GLY A 44 12.61 4.02 -0.18
CA GLY A 44 12.65 5.36 0.41
C GLY A 44 12.51 6.52 -0.58
N ASP A 45 12.46 6.27 -1.89
CA ASP A 45 12.14 7.34 -2.86
C ASP A 45 10.78 7.94 -2.55
N ILE A 46 10.69 9.26 -2.68
CA ILE A 46 9.48 10.06 -2.46
C ILE A 46 8.80 10.24 -3.82
N VAL A 47 7.67 9.56 -4.02
CA VAL A 47 6.99 9.52 -5.32
C VAL A 47 5.81 10.47 -5.36
N TYR A 48 5.70 11.21 -6.47
CA TYR A 48 4.51 11.95 -6.89
C TYR A 48 3.99 11.38 -8.20
N LEU A 49 2.67 11.28 -8.33
CA LEU A 49 1.99 10.72 -9.50
C LEU A 49 1.23 11.81 -10.28
N ASP A 50 1.36 11.74 -11.61
CA ASP A 50 0.57 12.51 -12.58
C ASP A 50 -0.20 11.58 -13.51
N GLY A 51 -1.32 12.07 -14.04
CA GLY A 51 -2.15 11.33 -14.98
C GLY A 51 -3.35 10.68 -14.33
N VAL A 52 -3.65 9.43 -14.66
CA VAL A 52 -4.86 8.76 -14.20
C VAL A 52 -4.51 7.62 -13.23
N LEU A 53 -5.30 7.46 -12.19
CA LEU A 53 -5.27 6.27 -11.32
C LEU A 53 -6.71 5.82 -11.00
N TYR A 54 -6.86 4.62 -10.45
CA TYR A 54 -8.15 4.16 -9.95
C TYR A 54 -8.09 3.72 -8.49
N THR A 55 -9.22 3.82 -7.80
CA THR A 55 -9.34 3.34 -6.43
C THR A 55 -9.87 1.91 -6.41
N ALA A 56 -9.33 1.06 -5.53
CA ALA A 56 -9.89 -0.25 -5.27
C ALA A 56 -9.81 -0.62 -3.78
N ARG A 57 -10.90 -1.16 -3.28
CA ARG A 57 -11.02 -1.75 -1.95
C ARG A 57 -11.73 -3.10 -2.04
N GLU A 58 -12.14 -3.66 -0.91
CA GLU A 58 -12.75 -5.02 -0.85
C GLU A 58 -13.87 -5.24 -1.86
N GLY A 59 -14.77 -4.25 -2.05
CA GLY A 59 -15.85 -4.34 -3.02
C GLY A 59 -15.36 -4.52 -4.44
N VAL A 60 -14.37 -3.73 -4.84
CA VAL A 60 -13.75 -3.82 -6.17
C VAL A 60 -12.95 -5.12 -6.31
N TYR A 61 -12.18 -5.50 -5.29
CA TYR A 61 -11.44 -6.77 -5.28
C TYR A 61 -12.39 -7.95 -5.47
N ARG A 62 -13.52 -7.98 -4.75
CA ARG A 62 -14.55 -9.00 -4.92
C ARG A 62 -15.09 -9.03 -6.35
N LYS A 63 -15.44 -7.89 -6.94
CA LYS A 63 -15.92 -7.80 -8.33
C LYS A 63 -14.89 -8.36 -9.31
N VAL A 64 -13.67 -7.87 -9.25
CA VAL A 64 -12.61 -8.21 -10.20
C VAL A 64 -12.10 -9.63 -9.99
N VAL A 65 -11.84 -10.03 -8.74
CA VAL A 65 -11.15 -11.28 -8.42
C VAL A 65 -12.13 -12.43 -8.19
N ASP A 66 -13.14 -12.25 -7.35
CA ASP A 66 -14.00 -13.35 -6.93
C ASP A 66 -15.18 -13.55 -7.90
N GLU A 67 -15.82 -12.47 -8.36
CA GLU A 67 -16.91 -12.51 -9.33
C GLU A 67 -16.38 -12.60 -10.78
N GLY A 68 -15.09 -12.31 -10.99
CA GLY A 68 -14.45 -12.48 -12.30
C GLY A 68 -14.78 -11.43 -13.34
N CYS A 69 -15.34 -10.28 -12.93
CA CYS A 69 -15.75 -9.22 -13.87
C CYS A 69 -14.57 -8.59 -14.65
N GLY A 70 -13.32 -8.71 -14.13
CA GLY A 70 -12.20 -7.94 -14.67
C GLY A 70 -12.30 -6.45 -14.30
N LEU A 71 -11.33 -5.65 -14.79
CA LEU A 71 -11.47 -4.19 -14.74
C LEU A 71 -12.56 -3.73 -15.72
N PRO A 72 -13.27 -2.65 -15.41
CA PRO A 72 -14.20 -2.04 -16.37
C PRO A 72 -13.49 -1.63 -17.66
N ASP A 73 -14.23 -1.65 -18.77
CA ASP A 73 -13.70 -1.35 -20.10
C ASP A 73 -12.96 0.00 -20.13
N GLY A 74 -11.80 0.01 -20.76
CA GLY A 74 -10.98 1.19 -20.91
C GLY A 74 -10.09 1.56 -19.71
N VAL A 75 -10.37 1.09 -18.48
CA VAL A 75 -9.59 1.47 -17.30
C VAL A 75 -8.13 1.02 -17.42
N ALA A 76 -7.90 -0.22 -17.85
CA ALA A 76 -6.55 -0.76 -18.02
C ALA A 76 -5.72 -0.03 -19.10
N ALA A 77 -6.38 0.58 -20.08
CA ALA A 77 -5.71 1.40 -21.10
C ALA A 77 -5.30 2.80 -20.57
N LEU A 78 -5.98 3.29 -19.54
CA LEU A 78 -5.71 4.61 -18.96
C LEU A 78 -4.62 4.56 -17.89
N THR A 79 -4.52 3.45 -17.15
CA THR A 79 -3.64 3.40 -15.97
C THR A 79 -3.37 1.97 -15.49
N ASN A 80 -2.21 1.81 -14.86
CA ASN A 80 -1.80 0.62 -14.13
C ASN A 80 -1.51 0.93 -12.64
N VAL A 81 -2.07 2.03 -12.13
CA VAL A 81 -1.90 2.47 -10.73
C VAL A 81 -3.20 2.32 -9.95
N ASN A 82 -3.16 1.47 -8.95
CA ASN A 82 -4.26 1.23 -8.01
C ASN A 82 -4.00 1.89 -6.66
N PHE A 83 -4.89 2.77 -6.23
CA PHE A 83 -4.83 3.35 -4.89
C PHE A 83 -5.88 2.71 -3.96
N HIS A 84 -5.41 2.05 -2.93
CA HIS A 84 -6.25 1.51 -1.85
C HIS A 84 -6.74 2.66 -0.97
N CYS A 85 -7.79 3.32 -1.39
CA CYS A 85 -8.38 4.43 -0.64
C CYS A 85 -9.89 4.53 -0.82
N SER A 86 -10.51 5.30 0.08
CA SER A 86 -11.89 5.76 -0.04
C SER A 86 -11.88 7.26 -0.30
N PRO A 87 -12.56 7.74 -1.35
CA PRO A 87 -12.77 9.17 -1.54
C PRO A 87 -13.90 9.68 -0.65
N ALA A 88 -13.77 10.93 -0.20
CA ALA A 88 -14.87 11.76 0.26
C ALA A 88 -15.39 12.52 -0.96
N ALA A 89 -16.46 12.01 -1.56
CA ALA A 89 -17.01 12.54 -2.79
C ALA A 89 -18.36 13.21 -2.56
N SER A 90 -18.60 14.27 -3.30
CA SER A 90 -19.89 14.99 -3.37
C SER A 90 -20.34 15.12 -4.82
N VAL A 91 -21.66 15.27 -5.02
CA VAL A 91 -22.26 15.55 -6.32
C VAL A 91 -22.34 17.06 -6.52
N LYS A 92 -21.82 17.57 -7.61
CA LYS A 92 -21.93 18.98 -7.99
C LYS A 92 -23.29 19.29 -8.60
N PRO A 93 -23.68 20.59 -8.72
CA PRO A 93 -24.96 20.97 -9.33
C PRO A 93 -25.14 20.53 -10.78
N ASP A 94 -24.04 20.34 -11.51
CA ASP A 94 -24.02 19.85 -12.89
C ASP A 94 -24.08 18.32 -13.01
N GLY A 95 -24.22 17.62 -11.88
CA GLY A 95 -24.25 16.16 -11.82
C GLY A 95 -22.88 15.46 -11.84
N THR A 96 -21.79 16.21 -11.98
CA THR A 96 -20.43 15.66 -11.88
C THR A 96 -20.03 15.47 -10.40
N TYR A 97 -18.92 14.76 -10.18
CA TYR A 97 -18.40 14.51 -8.83
C TYR A 97 -17.23 15.42 -8.48
N ALA A 98 -17.17 15.83 -7.21
CA ALA A 98 -15.96 16.37 -6.60
C ALA A 98 -15.42 15.36 -5.58
N VAL A 99 -14.09 15.22 -5.52
CA VAL A 99 -13.39 14.47 -4.48
C VAL A 99 -12.44 15.42 -3.79
N GLU A 100 -12.71 15.72 -2.52
CA GLU A 100 -11.95 16.74 -1.77
C GLU A 100 -10.93 16.13 -0.82
N ALA A 101 -11.11 14.86 -0.47
CA ALA A 101 -10.19 14.11 0.36
C ALA A 101 -10.23 12.63 0.00
N VAL A 102 -9.15 11.91 0.29
CA VAL A 102 -9.10 10.45 0.20
C VAL A 102 -8.50 9.87 1.47
N THR A 103 -9.06 8.75 1.93
CA THR A 103 -8.55 8.03 3.10
C THR A 103 -7.92 6.73 2.66
N ALA A 104 -6.59 6.64 2.79
CA ALA A 104 -5.85 5.44 2.43
C ALA A 104 -6.24 4.24 3.33
N THR A 105 -6.29 3.06 2.73
CA THR A 105 -6.62 1.78 3.36
C THR A 105 -5.37 0.93 3.50
N ALA A 106 -5.26 0.19 4.61
CA ALA A 106 -4.17 -0.75 4.83
C ALA A 106 -4.26 -1.93 3.85
N SER A 107 -3.16 -2.17 3.11
CA SER A 107 -3.13 -3.09 1.99
C SER A 107 -2.93 -4.56 2.38
N PHE A 108 -2.43 -4.85 3.58
CA PHE A 108 -2.21 -6.23 4.05
C PHE A 108 -3.50 -7.08 4.01
N ARG A 109 -4.67 -6.44 4.11
CA ARG A 109 -5.98 -7.12 4.05
C ARG A 109 -6.26 -7.79 2.70
N PHE A 110 -5.58 -7.37 1.65
CA PHE A 110 -5.75 -7.89 0.29
C PHE A 110 -4.75 -8.99 -0.08
N GLY A 111 -3.86 -9.38 0.85
CA GLY A 111 -2.75 -10.30 0.60
C GLY A 111 -3.13 -11.56 -0.17
N LYS A 112 -4.20 -12.25 0.24
CA LYS A 112 -4.69 -13.47 -0.41
C LYS A 112 -5.18 -13.27 -1.86
N SER A 113 -5.44 -12.04 -2.25
CA SER A 113 -5.99 -11.71 -3.57
C SER A 113 -4.96 -11.12 -4.53
N PHE A 114 -3.77 -10.75 -4.08
CA PHE A 114 -2.80 -9.99 -4.87
C PHE A 114 -2.40 -10.70 -6.17
N THR A 115 -2.08 -11.99 -6.15
CA THR A 115 -1.70 -12.72 -7.38
C THR A 115 -2.80 -12.59 -8.44
N ARG A 116 -4.04 -12.97 -8.08
CA ARG A 116 -5.18 -12.87 -8.99
C ARG A 116 -5.52 -11.44 -9.37
N TRP A 117 -5.28 -10.48 -8.46
CA TRP A 117 -5.47 -9.07 -8.73
C TRP A 117 -4.53 -8.59 -9.83
N PHE A 118 -3.24 -8.85 -9.71
CA PHE A 118 -2.24 -8.46 -10.71
C PHE A 118 -2.52 -9.10 -12.07
N GLU A 119 -2.84 -10.39 -12.09
CA GLU A 119 -3.20 -11.12 -13.32
C GLU A 119 -4.39 -10.51 -14.05
N ARG A 120 -5.40 -10.02 -13.32
CA ARG A 120 -6.63 -9.49 -13.89
C ARG A 120 -6.60 -7.99 -14.15
N SER A 121 -5.87 -7.24 -13.37
CA SER A 121 -5.84 -5.77 -13.46
C SER A 121 -4.65 -5.24 -14.25
N GLY A 122 -3.56 -6.00 -14.35
CA GLY A 122 -2.31 -5.50 -14.90
C GLY A 122 -1.67 -4.38 -14.07
N ALA A 123 -2.09 -4.19 -12.80
CA ALA A 123 -1.54 -3.14 -11.96
C ALA A 123 -0.03 -3.31 -11.77
N LYS A 124 0.71 -2.21 -11.83
CA LYS A 124 2.16 -2.15 -11.59
C LYS A 124 2.52 -1.37 -10.32
N VAL A 125 1.62 -0.51 -9.89
CA VAL A 125 1.79 0.28 -8.67
C VAL A 125 0.57 0.10 -7.79
N ILE A 126 0.80 -0.34 -6.56
CA ILE A 126 -0.21 -0.34 -5.51
C ILE A 126 0.15 0.78 -4.52
N VAL A 127 -0.77 1.71 -4.31
CA VAL A 127 -0.66 2.73 -3.28
C VAL A 127 -1.58 2.38 -2.12
N GLY A 128 -1.06 2.42 -0.89
CA GLY A 128 -1.87 2.17 0.30
C GLY A 128 -1.26 2.77 1.55
N LYS A 129 -1.72 2.36 2.71
CA LYS A 129 -1.08 2.72 3.99
C LYS A 129 -0.48 1.50 4.66
N ALA A 130 0.51 1.74 5.54
CA ALA A 130 1.38 0.71 6.13
C ALA A 130 2.19 -0.02 5.04
N GLY A 131 2.73 -1.17 5.36
CA GLY A 131 3.50 -2.00 4.44
C GLY A 131 2.98 -3.42 4.42
N LEU A 132 3.70 -4.26 3.68
CA LEU A 132 3.53 -5.70 3.67
C LEU A 132 4.83 -6.35 4.18
N THR A 133 4.82 -7.65 4.35
CA THR A 133 6.05 -8.39 4.64
C THR A 133 6.91 -8.51 3.38
N GLU A 134 8.23 -8.64 3.53
CA GLU A 134 9.12 -8.93 2.39
C GLU A 134 8.70 -10.19 1.64
N THR A 135 8.21 -11.20 2.35
CA THR A 135 7.67 -12.42 1.74
C THR A 135 6.52 -12.09 0.79
N ALA A 136 5.59 -11.22 1.22
CA ALA A 136 4.46 -10.82 0.38
C ALA A 136 4.91 -10.03 -0.86
N TYR A 137 5.92 -9.17 -0.74
CA TYR A 137 6.48 -8.48 -1.91
C TYR A 137 7.12 -9.45 -2.89
N ARG A 138 7.92 -10.39 -2.41
CA ARG A 138 8.60 -11.40 -3.25
C ARG A 138 7.62 -12.37 -3.91
N GLU A 139 6.58 -12.78 -3.20
CA GLU A 139 5.59 -13.73 -3.71
C GLU A 139 4.57 -13.10 -4.66
N TYR A 140 4.14 -11.86 -4.39
CA TYR A 140 3.02 -11.26 -5.12
C TYR A 140 3.42 -10.13 -6.06
N PHE A 141 4.40 -9.28 -5.69
CA PHE A 141 4.76 -8.09 -6.47
C PHE A 141 5.85 -8.36 -7.49
N VAL A 142 6.93 -9.00 -7.07
CA VAL A 142 8.08 -9.28 -7.95
C VAL A 142 7.69 -10.06 -9.23
N PRO A 143 6.87 -11.14 -9.17
CA PRO A 143 6.48 -11.87 -10.37
C PRO A 143 5.69 -11.04 -11.38
N HIS A 144 5.06 -9.95 -10.93
CA HIS A 144 4.26 -9.06 -11.77
C HIS A 144 4.99 -7.75 -12.13
N GLY A 145 6.25 -7.60 -11.73
CA GLY A 145 7.04 -6.37 -11.92
C GLY A 145 6.36 -5.17 -11.28
N ALA A 146 5.79 -5.34 -10.08
CA ALA A 146 5.02 -4.32 -9.38
C ALA A 146 5.77 -3.80 -8.14
N VAL A 147 5.42 -2.59 -7.71
CA VAL A 147 5.95 -1.94 -6.52
C VAL A 147 4.85 -1.47 -5.59
N TYR A 148 5.20 -1.28 -4.33
CA TYR A 148 4.29 -0.78 -3.32
C TYR A 148 4.72 0.59 -2.81
N LEU A 149 3.79 1.54 -2.88
CA LEU A 149 3.94 2.89 -2.35
C LEU A 149 3.09 3.06 -1.09
N THR A 150 3.70 3.54 -0.02
CA THR A 150 2.96 3.84 1.20
C THR A 150 2.71 5.33 1.37
N THR A 151 1.57 5.68 1.96
CA THR A 151 1.29 7.07 2.38
C THR A 151 2.19 7.44 3.55
N VAL A 152 2.75 8.66 3.54
CA VAL A 152 3.69 9.14 4.56
C VAL A 152 3.05 9.64 5.84
N GLY A 153 1.72 9.69 5.91
CA GLY A 153 0.99 10.11 7.12
C GLY A 153 -0.51 9.95 6.99
N TYR A 154 -1.17 9.86 8.14
CA TYR A 154 -2.63 9.64 8.18
C TYR A 154 -3.43 10.93 7.96
N GLY A 155 -2.85 12.10 8.19
CA GLY A 155 -3.50 13.42 8.04
C GLY A 155 -3.48 13.99 6.62
N LEU A 156 -2.93 13.28 5.63
CA LEU A 156 -2.72 13.79 4.27
C LEU A 156 -3.94 13.67 3.34
N GLY A 157 -5.08 13.18 3.82
CA GLY A 157 -6.26 12.94 2.97
C GLY A 157 -6.72 14.15 2.17
N ALA A 158 -6.72 15.34 2.79
CA ALA A 158 -7.07 16.59 2.10
C ALA A 158 -5.96 17.06 1.14
N THR A 159 -4.69 16.79 1.46
CA THR A 159 -3.57 17.07 0.55
C THR A 159 -3.67 16.24 -0.72
N TYR A 160 -3.96 14.95 -0.58
CA TYR A 160 -4.22 14.07 -1.73
C TYR A 160 -5.47 14.50 -2.51
N GLY A 161 -6.54 14.93 -1.81
CA GLY A 161 -7.75 15.45 -2.46
C GLY A 161 -7.48 16.65 -3.35
N ARG A 162 -6.62 17.58 -2.92
CA ARG A 162 -6.24 18.78 -3.72
C ARG A 162 -5.49 18.42 -5.00
N ALA A 163 -4.81 17.28 -5.03
CA ALA A 163 -4.11 16.80 -6.22
C ALA A 163 -5.05 16.18 -7.26
N ILE A 164 -6.30 15.87 -6.89
CA ILE A 164 -7.31 15.35 -7.80
C ILE A 164 -7.88 16.50 -8.63
N LYS A 165 -7.70 16.44 -9.94
CA LYS A 165 -8.19 17.45 -10.89
C LYS A 165 -9.63 17.22 -11.26
N ARG A 166 -9.99 15.97 -11.54
CA ARG A 166 -11.36 15.58 -11.87
C ARG A 166 -11.58 14.08 -11.66
N VAL A 167 -12.83 13.73 -11.53
CA VAL A 167 -13.29 12.34 -11.65
C VAL A 167 -13.49 12.05 -13.12
N VAL A 168 -12.74 11.07 -13.65
CA VAL A 168 -12.83 10.62 -15.04
C VAL A 168 -14.04 9.73 -15.21
N ASP A 169 -14.21 8.76 -14.30
CA ASP A 169 -15.32 7.81 -14.29
C ASP A 169 -15.55 7.23 -12.90
N VAL A 170 -16.71 6.60 -12.68
CA VAL A 170 -17.05 5.87 -11.44
C VAL A 170 -17.80 4.59 -11.78
N HIS A 171 -17.25 3.45 -11.37
CA HIS A 171 -17.86 2.15 -11.63
C HIS A 171 -18.40 1.52 -10.34
N TRP A 172 -19.49 0.79 -10.46
CA TRP A 172 -20.18 0.06 -9.38
C TRP A 172 -20.64 0.94 -8.20
N LEU A 173 -20.90 2.25 -8.46
CA LEU A 173 -21.31 3.17 -7.39
C LEU A 173 -22.61 2.76 -6.69
N LYS A 174 -23.61 2.32 -7.46
CA LYS A 174 -24.89 1.90 -6.91
C LYS A 174 -24.80 0.60 -6.11
N GLU A 175 -23.91 -0.30 -6.51
CA GLU A 175 -23.74 -1.61 -5.89
C GLU A 175 -22.84 -1.59 -4.65
N LEU A 176 -21.80 -0.78 -4.68
CA LEU A 176 -20.76 -0.78 -3.68
C LEU A 176 -20.78 0.46 -2.75
N GLY A 177 -21.50 1.50 -3.14
CA GLY A 177 -21.50 2.79 -2.45
C GLY A 177 -20.20 3.58 -2.62
N ILE A 178 -20.21 4.83 -2.19
CA ILE A 178 -19.13 5.81 -2.39
C ILE A 178 -17.76 5.27 -1.94
N ALA A 179 -17.72 4.63 -0.76
CA ALA A 179 -16.46 4.20 -0.14
C ALA A 179 -15.80 2.98 -0.80
N GLN A 180 -16.56 2.18 -1.55
CA GLN A 180 -16.10 0.92 -2.12
C GLN A 180 -16.15 0.89 -3.66
N ALA A 181 -16.80 1.87 -4.29
CA ALA A 181 -16.84 2.01 -5.74
C ALA A 181 -15.43 2.22 -6.31
N MET A 182 -15.24 1.86 -7.57
CA MET A 182 -14.01 2.19 -8.29
C MET A 182 -14.15 3.61 -8.85
N TRP A 183 -13.30 4.50 -8.39
CA TRP A 183 -13.17 5.86 -8.87
C TRP A 183 -11.94 5.96 -9.77
N VAL A 184 -12.13 6.41 -10.99
CA VAL A 184 -11.06 6.71 -11.94
C VAL A 184 -10.80 8.21 -11.85
N LEU A 185 -9.61 8.57 -11.39
CA LEU A 185 -9.25 9.92 -10.99
C LEU A 185 -8.08 10.45 -11.82
N GLU A 186 -8.23 11.63 -12.39
CA GLU A 186 -7.11 12.38 -12.97
C GLU A 186 -6.45 13.21 -11.88
N VAL A 187 -5.13 13.09 -11.78
CA VAL A 187 -4.34 13.69 -10.70
C VAL A 187 -3.14 14.46 -11.24
N GLU A 188 -2.71 15.44 -10.47
CA GLU A 188 -1.48 16.19 -10.72
C GLU A 188 -0.69 16.33 -9.43
N LYS A 189 0.56 15.88 -9.45
CA LYS A 189 1.47 15.87 -8.30
C LYS A 189 0.83 15.23 -7.07
N LEU A 190 0.14 14.09 -7.25
CA LEU A 190 -0.45 13.34 -6.16
C LEU A 190 0.64 12.65 -5.34
N GLY A 191 0.75 13.02 -4.09
CA GLY A 191 1.77 12.53 -3.15
C GLY A 191 1.93 13.48 -1.97
N PRO A 192 2.99 13.35 -1.19
CA PRO A 192 4.09 12.37 -1.33
C PRO A 192 3.68 10.94 -0.93
N PHE A 193 4.30 9.97 -1.61
CA PHE A 193 4.28 8.57 -1.25
C PHE A 193 5.72 8.08 -1.07
N LEU A 194 5.96 7.05 -0.26
CA LEU A 194 7.26 6.40 -0.14
C LEU A 194 7.27 5.05 -0.85
N VAL A 195 8.35 4.74 -1.56
CA VAL A 195 8.60 3.37 -2.02
C VAL A 195 8.92 2.53 -0.79
N GLU A 196 7.94 1.74 -0.36
CA GLU A 196 8.05 0.85 0.80
C GLU A 196 8.43 -0.57 0.36
N GLY A 197 7.87 -1.06 -0.74
CA GLY A 197 8.22 -2.32 -1.36
C GLY A 197 8.71 -2.10 -2.78
N ASP A 198 9.96 -2.46 -3.08
CA ASP A 198 10.55 -2.26 -4.39
C ASP A 198 10.37 -3.46 -5.34
N HIS A 199 10.83 -3.30 -6.58
CA HIS A 199 10.72 -4.32 -7.62
C HIS A 199 11.59 -5.59 -7.37
N GLU A 200 12.51 -5.54 -6.39
CA GLU A 200 13.29 -6.69 -5.93
C GLU A 200 12.64 -7.41 -4.72
N GLY A 201 11.52 -6.88 -4.22
CA GLY A 201 10.79 -7.41 -3.08
C GLY A 201 11.44 -7.11 -1.73
N ARG A 202 12.24 -6.05 -1.65
CA ARG A 202 12.78 -5.53 -0.39
C ARG A 202 11.75 -4.60 0.24
N SER A 203 11.78 -4.47 1.57
CA SER A 203 10.88 -3.62 2.35
C SER A 203 11.65 -2.58 3.15
N LEU A 204 11.28 -1.31 3.00
CA LEU A 204 11.82 -0.21 3.79
C LEU A 204 11.55 -0.41 5.29
N PHE A 205 10.33 -0.87 5.62
CA PHE A 205 9.95 -1.09 7.02
C PHE A 205 10.66 -2.30 7.62
N ALA A 206 10.95 -3.35 6.83
CA ALA A 206 11.75 -4.47 7.30
C ALA A 206 13.18 -4.03 7.65
N LEU A 207 13.80 -3.18 6.81
CA LEU A 207 15.12 -2.60 7.11
C LEU A 207 15.09 -1.77 8.39
N ALA A 208 14.08 -0.88 8.55
CA ALA A 208 13.93 -0.08 9.74
C ALA A 208 13.74 -0.93 11.00
N ASN A 209 12.90 -1.96 10.93
CA ASN A 209 12.65 -2.88 12.03
C ASN A 209 13.90 -3.69 12.42
N GLN A 210 14.72 -4.09 11.46
CA GLN A 210 15.99 -4.76 11.79
C GLN A 210 16.89 -3.88 12.64
N GLU A 211 17.09 -2.61 12.28
CA GLU A 211 17.90 -1.68 13.04
C GLU A 211 17.31 -1.37 14.44
N ILE A 212 15.99 -1.20 14.52
CA ILE A 212 15.29 -1.00 15.79
C ILE A 212 15.50 -2.21 16.70
N ASN A 213 15.31 -3.43 16.17
CA ASN A 213 15.42 -4.66 16.95
C ASN A 213 16.85 -4.90 17.47
N LEU A 214 17.87 -4.51 16.73
CA LEU A 214 19.27 -4.59 17.21
C LEU A 214 19.52 -3.74 18.45
N ARG A 215 18.73 -2.69 18.68
CA ARG A 215 18.88 -1.76 19.81
C ARG A 215 17.92 -2.05 20.95
N LEU A 216 16.98 -2.97 20.80
CA LEU A 216 15.96 -3.23 21.82
C LEU A 216 16.56 -3.62 23.18
N ASP A 217 17.56 -4.50 23.20
CA ASP A 217 18.19 -4.95 24.42
C ASP A 217 18.94 -3.80 25.14
N GLU A 218 19.46 -2.84 24.37
CA GLU A 218 20.10 -1.64 24.93
C GLU A 218 19.06 -0.71 25.52
N VAL A 219 17.97 -0.43 24.80
CA VAL A 219 16.88 0.45 25.23
C VAL A 219 16.20 -0.08 26.50
N TYR A 220 16.02 -1.40 26.60
CA TYR A 220 15.37 -2.04 27.74
C TYR A 220 16.35 -2.42 28.88
N ARG A 221 17.65 -2.12 28.75
CA ARG A 221 18.64 -2.42 29.77
C ARG A 221 18.30 -1.73 31.09
N GLY A 222 18.15 -2.52 32.16
CA GLY A 222 17.81 -2.03 33.49
C GLY A 222 16.34 -1.70 33.72
N LEU A 223 15.49 -1.84 32.70
CA LEU A 223 14.05 -1.74 32.88
C LEU A 223 13.46 -3.09 33.31
N PRO A 224 12.41 -3.11 34.17
CA PRO A 224 11.72 -4.34 34.48
C PRO A 224 11.09 -4.92 33.21
N LYS A 225 11.06 -6.26 33.12
CA LYS A 225 10.32 -6.93 32.03
C LYS A 225 8.89 -6.40 32.02
N TYR A 226 8.51 -5.74 30.94
CA TYR A 226 7.14 -5.26 30.77
C TYR A 226 6.18 -6.44 30.53
N ALA A 227 5.04 -6.42 31.19
CA ALA A 227 3.93 -7.29 30.85
C ALA A 227 3.14 -6.62 29.70
N MET A 228 3.22 -7.20 28.50
CA MET A 228 2.41 -6.76 27.36
C MET A 228 0.98 -7.32 27.52
N SER A 229 0.28 -6.85 28.54
CA SER A 229 -1.16 -7.10 28.69
C SER A 229 -1.90 -5.78 28.45
N ARG A 230 -2.92 -5.80 27.62
CA ARG A 230 -3.86 -4.69 27.54
C ARG A 230 -4.65 -4.63 28.84
N PHE A 231 -4.96 -3.42 29.30
CA PHE A 231 -5.74 -3.24 30.50
C PHE A 231 -7.11 -3.94 30.34
N GLY A 232 -7.40 -4.90 31.22
CA GLY A 232 -8.66 -5.66 31.19
C GLY A 232 -8.64 -6.93 30.35
N GLU A 233 -7.54 -7.29 29.68
CA GLU A 233 -7.41 -8.56 28.97
C GLU A 233 -6.95 -9.67 29.92
N THR A 234 -7.70 -10.78 29.92
CA THR A 234 -7.40 -11.98 30.72
C THR A 234 -6.88 -13.14 29.86
N THR A 235 -6.88 -13.00 28.54
CA THR A 235 -6.49 -14.04 27.59
C THR A 235 -5.06 -13.91 27.10
N SER A 236 -4.43 -15.03 26.81
CA SER A 236 -3.10 -15.08 26.21
C SER A 236 -3.12 -14.51 24.78
N ARG A 237 -2.12 -13.73 24.40
CA ARG A 237 -1.95 -13.23 23.01
C ARG A 237 -1.91 -14.32 21.94
N LYS A 238 -1.70 -15.57 22.33
CA LYS A 238 -1.74 -16.71 21.40
C LYS A 238 -3.13 -16.93 20.81
N ASP A 239 -4.16 -16.37 21.41
CA ASP A 239 -5.55 -16.53 21.02
C ASP A 239 -6.09 -15.29 20.26
N GLU A 240 -5.28 -14.23 20.08
CA GLU A 240 -5.63 -13.08 19.24
C GLU A 240 -5.46 -13.47 17.77
N VAL A 241 -6.58 -13.55 17.06
CA VAL A 241 -6.60 -13.61 15.60
C VAL A 241 -6.37 -12.19 15.08
N VAL A 242 -5.19 -11.94 14.52
CA VAL A 242 -4.86 -10.70 13.80
C VAL A 242 -5.21 -10.87 12.33
#